data_e4361940295f24c97851e1cda5f97876
#
_entry.id   e4361940295f24c97851e1cda5f97876
#
_cell.length_a   1.000
_cell.length_b   1.000
_cell.length_c   1.000
_cell.angle_alpha   90.00
_cell.angle_beta   90.00
_cell.angle_gamma   90.00
#
_symmetry.space_group_name_H-M   'P 1'
#
loop_
_entity.id
_entity.type
_entity.pdbx_description
1 polymer ?
#
loop_
_entity_poly.entity_id
_entity_poly.type
_entity_poly.pdbx_seq_one_letter_code
_entity_poly.pdbx_strand_id
1 'polypeptide(L)'
;MVTQWDRLPACHPPLVPGLRLGTQGPGGFASCSAATTGWKPIPLVPDYETPINNRSHMRLTATLTLVLALILSAASSTRAQTLGEYWDTAEEESKYYKIVEIPMPEGTAIEAGSFEVLPDDRLAIGTRRGDIFLVEGAFDDHPQPTYKRFASGLDEVLGMSFKDDAFYITQQTEVTKITDENGDGLADRFRTLSDAWGFRNYHEFAFGSKLDPEGNIWVALCLSKSYQSDEPFRGWCVKVTPDGKTIPVCSGIRSPCGIGPNEHGVMFYAESQGPWNGSCSLKVLEPGGFMGHPASFRWYDLAENLEKPKVEPNTPSRLMTERRRVKELVPYAVVFPYIKMGRSISGFMVDRTGGKFGPFENQIFVGDFSLSVVMRATTEKINGVWQGACYPFREGLATGLLACQFTPQGDLIVGGTNRGWPVRGPREFAIQRIDWTGIVPFEIKQLNALPDGFRVTFTKPVDPELASQPESYQLTTYTHLYRQGYGSPEVDHTTPAVTRAMVSEDGLTVQLKVDGLVQGHVHDFDFQAIREPNGGKLVHTRAYYTLNEIPKRPSDATASK
;
A
#
# COMPACT_ATOMS: atom_id res chain seq x y z
N MET A 1 14.00 -19.35 -11.02
CA MET A 1 15.02 -18.62 -10.24
C MET A 1 14.35 -18.24 -8.93
N VAL A 2 14.77 -18.86 -7.85
CA VAL A 2 14.33 -18.49 -6.49
C VAL A 2 15.05 -17.19 -6.17
N THR A 3 14.32 -16.11 -6.03
CA THR A 3 14.88 -14.81 -5.72
C THR A 3 15.41 -14.81 -4.27
N GLN A 4 16.57 -14.24 -4.09
CA GLN A 4 17.44 -14.13 -2.91
C GLN A 4 16.80 -13.48 -1.66
N TRP A 5 15.47 -13.47 -1.56
CA TRP A 5 14.72 -12.83 -0.48
C TRP A 5 14.54 -13.70 0.78
N ASP A 6 14.86 -14.99 0.69
CA ASP A 6 14.70 -15.94 1.80
C ASP A 6 15.94 -16.03 2.73
N ARG A 7 16.98 -15.18 2.52
CA ARG A 7 18.22 -15.23 3.28
C ARG A 7 18.66 -13.87 3.80
N LEU A 8 17.85 -13.24 4.65
CA LEU A 8 18.35 -12.23 5.57
C LEU A 8 18.43 -12.87 6.95
N PRO A 9 19.57 -12.79 7.66
CA PRO A 9 19.71 -13.36 8.99
C PRO A 9 18.78 -12.60 9.94
N ALA A 10 18.01 -13.35 10.73
CA ALA A 10 17.25 -12.82 11.83
C ALA A 10 18.21 -12.16 12.83
N CYS A 11 18.10 -10.86 13.04
CA CYS A 11 18.71 -10.19 14.17
C CYS A 11 17.99 -10.66 15.44
N HIS A 12 18.60 -11.59 16.16
CA HIS A 12 18.17 -11.90 17.50
C HIS A 12 18.62 -10.79 18.46
N PRO A 13 17.74 -10.21 19.26
CA PRO A 13 18.18 -9.39 20.40
C PRO A 13 18.85 -10.30 21.45
N PRO A 14 19.82 -9.80 22.21
CA PRO A 14 20.48 -10.59 23.24
C PRO A 14 19.50 -10.92 24.37
N LEU A 15 19.42 -12.18 24.73
CA LEU A 15 18.68 -12.68 25.89
C LEU A 15 19.25 -12.06 27.18
N VAL A 16 18.44 -11.31 27.88
CA VAL A 16 18.70 -10.89 29.26
C VAL A 16 18.24 -12.04 30.18
N PRO A 17 19.09 -12.58 31.07
CA PRO A 17 18.68 -13.64 31.99
C PRO A 17 17.70 -13.12 33.04
N GLY A 18 16.53 -13.77 33.15
CA GLY A 18 15.52 -13.43 34.12
C GLY A 18 15.94 -13.64 35.57
N LEU A 19 15.68 -12.65 36.41
CA LEU A 19 15.75 -12.75 37.86
C LEU A 19 14.54 -13.60 38.38
N ARG A 20 14.83 -14.77 38.96
CA ARG A 20 13.91 -15.46 39.86
C ARG A 20 14.29 -15.12 41.29
N LEU A 21 13.39 -14.51 42.03
CA LEU A 21 13.41 -14.45 43.48
C LEU A 21 13.03 -15.80 44.05
N GLY A 22 13.91 -16.42 44.85
CA GLY A 22 13.67 -17.64 45.60
C GLY A 22 14.47 -17.64 46.89
N THR A 23 13.84 -17.96 47.95
CA THR A 23 14.12 -17.83 49.37
C THR A 23 15.32 -18.65 49.90
N GLN A 24 15.85 -18.12 51.00
CA GLN A 24 16.97 -18.46 51.89
C GLN A 24 17.20 -19.92 52.29
N GLY A 25 18.52 -20.22 52.52
CA GLY A 25 19.03 -21.28 53.44
C GLY A 25 20.52 -21.44 53.30
N PRO A 26 21.29 -21.57 54.43
CA PRO A 26 22.73 -21.31 54.45
C PRO A 26 23.59 -22.62 54.43
N GLY A 27 24.81 -22.50 53.93
CA GLY A 27 25.84 -23.48 54.23
C GLY A 27 26.88 -23.78 53.14
N GLY A 28 28.14 -23.55 53.41
CA GLY A 28 29.25 -24.35 52.93
C GLY A 28 30.21 -23.73 51.93
N PHE A 29 31.35 -23.26 52.41
CA PHE A 29 32.58 -22.97 51.63
C PHE A 29 33.16 -24.27 51.02
N ALA A 30 33.50 -24.26 49.75
CA ALA A 30 34.56 -25.12 49.20
C ALA A 30 35.28 -24.42 48.04
N SER A 31 36.54 -24.27 48.20
CA SER A 31 37.53 -23.82 47.23
C SER A 31 37.78 -24.88 46.15
N CYS A 32 37.90 -24.51 44.89
CA CYS A 32 38.56 -25.35 43.91
C CYS A 32 39.39 -24.52 42.93
N SER A 33 40.62 -24.99 42.79
CA SER A 33 41.78 -24.47 42.11
C SER A 33 41.66 -24.47 40.58
N ALA A 34 42.40 -23.54 39.96
CA ALA A 34 42.65 -23.43 38.53
C ALA A 34 43.42 -24.63 37.96
N ALA A 35 42.97 -25.12 36.81
CA ALA A 35 43.74 -26.03 35.96
C ALA A 35 44.02 -25.34 34.61
N THR A 36 45.29 -25.06 34.38
CA THR A 36 45.92 -24.61 33.16
C THR A 36 46.05 -25.80 32.19
N THR A 37 45.55 -25.71 30.97
CA THR A 37 45.91 -26.63 29.88
C THR A 37 46.57 -25.84 28.75
N GLY A 38 47.82 -26.26 28.48
CA GLY A 38 48.71 -25.61 27.52
C GLY A 38 48.39 -25.93 26.06
N TRP A 39 48.66 -24.97 25.24
CA TRP A 39 48.72 -25.10 23.78
C TRP A 39 50.16 -25.44 23.36
N LYS A 40 50.30 -26.50 22.53
CA LYS A 40 51.56 -26.82 21.83
C LYS A 40 51.59 -26.15 20.46
N PRO A 41 52.72 -25.60 20.01
CA PRO A 41 52.89 -25.03 18.68
C PRO A 41 53.13 -26.11 17.61
N ILE A 42 52.59 -25.87 16.41
CA ILE A 42 52.80 -26.70 15.21
C ILE A 42 54.10 -26.25 14.51
N PRO A 43 54.93 -27.16 14.00
CA PRO A 43 56.21 -26.80 13.38
C PRO A 43 56.08 -26.27 11.96
N LEU A 44 56.94 -25.27 11.63
CA LEU A 44 57.16 -24.68 10.31
C LEU A 44 57.82 -25.68 9.35
N VAL A 45 57.31 -25.75 8.12
CA VAL A 45 57.90 -26.49 6.99
C VAL A 45 58.73 -25.51 6.14
N PRO A 46 59.90 -25.90 5.61
CA PRO A 46 60.86 -24.98 4.97
C PRO A 46 60.47 -24.57 3.54
N ASP A 47 60.91 -23.36 3.18
CA ASP A 47 60.80 -22.71 1.90
C ASP A 47 61.36 -23.51 0.70
N TYR A 48 60.56 -23.60 -0.38
CA TYR A 48 61.04 -23.87 -1.73
C TYR A 48 60.86 -22.61 -2.57
N GLU A 49 61.94 -21.94 -2.90
CA GLU A 49 61.97 -20.89 -3.92
C GLU A 49 61.93 -21.49 -5.32
N THR A 50 60.90 -21.16 -6.10
CA THR A 50 60.90 -21.29 -7.55
C THR A 50 60.65 -19.90 -8.16
N PRO A 51 61.36 -19.49 -9.23
CA PRO A 51 61.25 -18.16 -9.79
C PRO A 51 59.93 -18.04 -10.61
N ILE A 52 59.06 -17.17 -10.15
CA ILE A 52 57.78 -16.90 -10.80
C ILE A 52 57.96 -15.85 -11.92
N ASN A 53 57.62 -16.25 -13.14
CA ASN A 53 57.71 -15.44 -14.33
C ASN A 53 56.64 -14.34 -14.31
N ASN A 54 57.04 -13.08 -14.14
CA ASN A 54 56.23 -11.89 -13.85
C ASN A 54 55.26 -11.45 -14.95
N ARG A 55 55.16 -12.20 -16.10
CA ARG A 55 54.25 -11.87 -17.20
C ARG A 55 52.86 -12.49 -17.11
N SER A 56 52.64 -13.51 -16.26
CA SER A 56 51.34 -14.18 -16.11
C SER A 56 50.44 -13.49 -15.07
N HIS A 57 51.00 -12.83 -14.02
CA HIS A 57 50.22 -12.16 -12.98
C HIS A 57 49.56 -10.88 -13.44
N MET A 58 50.16 -10.13 -14.38
CA MET A 58 49.59 -8.88 -14.89
C MET A 58 48.33 -9.11 -15.77
N ARG A 59 48.22 -10.28 -16.44
CA ARG A 59 47.01 -10.63 -17.20
C ARG A 59 45.89 -11.17 -16.32
N LEU A 60 46.22 -11.89 -15.26
CA LEU A 60 45.23 -12.48 -14.35
C LEU A 60 44.55 -11.39 -13.49
N THR A 61 45.34 -10.41 -12.99
CA THR A 61 44.81 -9.28 -12.21
C THR A 61 43.96 -8.36 -13.07
N ALA A 62 44.33 -8.06 -14.32
CA ALA A 62 43.53 -7.25 -15.22
C ALA A 62 42.18 -7.91 -15.57
N THR A 63 42.19 -9.23 -15.77
CA THR A 63 40.96 -9.99 -16.07
C THR A 63 40.06 -10.10 -14.86
N LEU A 64 40.61 -10.29 -13.65
CA LEU A 64 39.82 -10.32 -12.41
C LEU A 64 39.19 -8.94 -12.11
N THR A 65 39.91 -7.85 -12.33
CA THR A 65 39.41 -6.49 -12.12
C THR A 65 38.31 -6.14 -13.13
N LEU A 66 38.42 -6.58 -14.38
CA LEU A 66 37.39 -6.37 -15.40
C LEU A 66 36.11 -7.19 -15.12
N VAL A 67 36.27 -8.43 -14.66
CA VAL A 67 35.13 -9.29 -14.26
C VAL A 67 34.46 -8.74 -13.02
N LEU A 68 35.20 -8.25 -12.03
CA LEU A 68 34.66 -7.62 -10.83
C LEU A 68 33.92 -6.32 -11.15
N ALA A 69 34.44 -5.50 -12.07
CA ALA A 69 33.80 -4.28 -12.54
C ALA A 69 32.51 -4.57 -13.32
N LEU A 70 32.50 -5.64 -14.14
CA LEU A 70 31.30 -6.10 -14.86
C LEU A 70 30.25 -6.67 -13.89
N ILE A 71 30.65 -7.40 -12.86
CA ILE A 71 29.74 -7.91 -11.82
C ILE A 71 29.17 -6.76 -10.99
N LEU A 72 29.99 -5.75 -10.64
CA LEU A 72 29.53 -4.56 -9.89
C LEU A 72 28.61 -3.67 -10.75
N SER A 73 28.86 -3.52 -12.04
CA SER A 73 27.97 -2.77 -12.94
C SER A 73 26.65 -3.51 -13.21
N ALA A 74 26.69 -4.87 -13.33
CA ALA A 74 25.49 -5.67 -13.44
C ALA A 74 24.66 -5.69 -12.13
N ALA A 75 25.32 -5.68 -10.96
CA ALA A 75 24.64 -5.58 -9.68
C ALA A 75 24.01 -4.20 -9.45
N SER A 76 24.61 -3.12 -9.97
CA SER A 76 24.05 -1.76 -9.90
C SER A 76 22.82 -1.60 -10.81
N SER A 77 22.87 -2.18 -12.03
CA SER A 77 21.74 -2.13 -12.96
C SER A 77 20.55 -3.00 -12.50
N THR A 78 20.81 -4.15 -11.84
CA THR A 78 19.74 -4.97 -11.26
C THR A 78 19.07 -4.31 -10.05
N ARG A 79 19.76 -3.48 -9.30
CA ARG A 79 19.19 -2.78 -8.13
C ARG A 79 18.27 -1.61 -8.57
N ALA A 80 18.57 -0.93 -9.67
CA ALA A 80 17.72 0.12 -10.25
C ALA A 80 16.42 -0.45 -10.83
N GLN A 81 16.48 -1.63 -11.49
CA GLN A 81 15.29 -2.31 -12.04
C GLN A 81 14.31 -2.84 -10.98
N THR A 82 14.72 -2.98 -9.71
CA THR A 82 13.85 -3.53 -8.65
C THR A 82 12.88 -2.54 -8.04
N LEU A 83 13.09 -1.22 -8.17
CA LEU A 83 12.24 -0.19 -7.53
C LEU A 83 11.14 0.37 -8.43
N GLY A 84 10.99 -0.10 -9.67
CA GLY A 84 9.98 0.37 -10.62
C GLY A 84 10.44 1.56 -11.45
N GLU A 85 9.62 1.92 -12.43
CA GLU A 85 9.87 3.05 -13.32
C GLU A 85 9.43 4.36 -12.64
N TYR A 86 10.14 5.45 -12.92
CA TYR A 86 9.67 6.80 -12.61
C TYR A 86 8.68 7.23 -13.67
N TRP A 87 7.72 8.06 -13.30
CA TRP A 87 6.86 8.72 -14.29
C TRP A 87 7.59 9.87 -14.98
N ASP A 88 8.69 10.34 -14.36
CA ASP A 88 9.51 11.47 -14.81
C ASP A 88 8.71 12.79 -14.95
N THR A 89 7.71 12.97 -14.10
CA THR A 89 6.76 14.09 -14.12
C THR A 89 6.85 15.00 -12.91
N ALA A 90 7.74 14.70 -11.94
CA ALA A 90 7.84 15.42 -10.67
C ALA A 90 7.99 16.95 -10.80
N GLU A 91 8.75 17.42 -11.78
CA GLU A 91 8.93 18.86 -12.05
C GLU A 91 7.64 19.49 -12.59
N GLU A 92 6.97 18.83 -13.54
CA GLU A 92 5.70 19.31 -14.10
C GLU A 92 4.58 19.29 -13.05
N GLU A 93 4.48 18.21 -12.28
CA GLU A 93 3.51 18.07 -11.18
C GLU A 93 3.65 19.18 -10.14
N SER A 94 4.90 19.61 -9.84
CA SER A 94 5.20 20.64 -8.84
C SER A 94 4.61 22.02 -9.15
N LYS A 95 4.26 22.29 -10.42
CA LYS A 95 3.56 23.52 -10.83
C LYS A 95 2.12 23.57 -10.30
N TYR A 96 1.53 22.39 -10.05
CA TYR A 96 0.14 22.22 -9.65
C TYR A 96 0.00 21.78 -8.20
N TYR A 97 0.92 20.94 -7.72
CA TYR A 97 0.91 20.36 -6.38
C TYR A 97 2.30 20.43 -5.77
N LYS A 98 2.49 21.34 -4.80
CA LYS A 98 3.76 21.52 -4.10
C LYS A 98 3.89 20.52 -2.96
N ILE A 99 5.10 20.03 -2.72
CA ILE A 99 5.45 19.27 -1.53
C ILE A 99 6.02 20.25 -0.51
N VAL A 100 5.41 20.30 0.68
CA VAL A 100 5.82 21.10 1.83
C VAL A 100 6.28 20.16 2.94
N GLU A 101 7.49 20.41 3.49
CA GLU A 101 8.00 19.66 4.63
C GLU A 101 7.30 20.09 5.91
N ILE A 102 6.92 19.12 6.76
CA ILE A 102 6.50 19.35 8.13
C ILE A 102 7.69 19.00 9.02
N PRO A 103 8.40 20.01 9.58
CA PRO A 103 9.60 19.77 10.36
C PRO A 103 9.30 18.90 11.59
N MET A 104 10.21 18.00 11.91
CA MET A 104 10.13 17.15 13.10
C MET A 104 11.19 17.57 14.12
N PRO A 105 10.97 17.34 15.44
CA PRO A 105 11.94 17.66 16.48
C PRO A 105 13.26 16.90 16.24
N GLU A 106 14.37 17.59 16.42
CA GLU A 106 15.70 16.98 16.30
C GLU A 106 15.87 15.79 17.25
N GLY A 107 16.42 14.70 16.75
CA GLY A 107 16.64 13.48 17.53
C GLY A 107 15.40 12.62 17.76
N THR A 108 14.22 13.02 17.26
CA THR A 108 12.99 12.26 17.39
C THR A 108 12.66 11.54 16.08
N ALA A 109 12.60 10.21 16.12
CA ALA A 109 12.21 9.41 14.95
C ALA A 109 10.68 9.24 14.91
N ILE A 110 10.01 10.01 14.04
CA ILE A 110 8.57 9.93 13.84
C ILE A 110 8.28 9.15 12.55
N GLU A 111 8.20 7.84 12.69
CA GLU A 111 7.79 6.91 11.61
C GLU A 111 6.26 6.86 11.59
N ALA A 112 5.62 7.79 10.87
CA ALA A 112 4.17 7.90 10.85
C ALA A 112 3.52 6.61 10.31
N GLY A 113 2.65 6.01 11.12
CA GLY A 113 1.83 4.84 10.78
C GLY A 113 0.37 5.19 10.55
N SER A 114 -0.10 6.26 11.18
CA SER A 114 -1.48 6.76 11.05
C SER A 114 -1.56 8.25 11.37
N PHE A 115 -2.54 8.91 10.79
CA PHE A 115 -2.89 10.32 11.04
C PHE A 115 -4.37 10.45 11.42
N GLU A 116 -4.66 11.43 12.27
CA GLU A 116 -6.03 11.87 12.57
C GLU A 116 -6.04 13.38 12.79
N VAL A 117 -7.01 14.08 12.23
CA VAL A 117 -7.23 15.51 12.48
C VAL A 117 -8.23 15.64 13.62
N LEU A 118 -7.82 16.34 14.67
CA LEU A 118 -8.65 16.54 15.85
C LEU A 118 -9.63 17.71 15.66
N PRO A 119 -10.72 17.77 16.44
CA PRO A 119 -11.72 18.84 16.35
C PRO A 119 -11.17 20.25 16.64
N ASP A 120 -10.01 20.35 17.26
CA ASP A 120 -9.31 21.60 17.59
C ASP A 120 -8.19 21.94 16.59
N ASP A 121 -8.22 21.36 15.39
CA ASP A 121 -7.26 21.56 14.30
C ASP A 121 -5.82 21.09 14.62
N ARG A 122 -5.62 20.28 15.65
CA ARG A 122 -4.34 19.58 15.84
C ARG A 122 -4.27 18.33 14.97
N LEU A 123 -3.04 17.99 14.57
CA LEU A 123 -2.74 16.70 13.93
C LEU A 123 -2.30 15.69 14.99
N ALA A 124 -3.00 14.58 15.11
CA ALA A 124 -2.53 13.42 15.86
C ALA A 124 -1.74 12.48 14.93
N ILE A 125 -0.56 12.04 15.38
CA ILE A 125 0.33 11.15 14.63
C ILE A 125 0.59 9.90 15.46
N GLY A 126 0.05 8.76 15.01
CA GLY A 126 0.41 7.45 15.52
C GLY A 126 1.66 6.92 14.81
N THR A 127 2.61 6.42 15.59
CA THR A 127 3.90 6.01 15.04
C THR A 127 4.11 4.50 15.07
N ARG A 128 4.93 3.99 14.16
CA ARG A 128 5.41 2.61 14.19
C ARG A 128 6.33 2.31 15.38
N ARG A 129 6.71 3.32 16.15
CA ARG A 129 7.51 3.18 17.38
C ARG A 129 6.64 3.14 18.64
N GLY A 130 5.32 3.21 18.48
CA GLY A 130 4.38 3.10 19.60
C GLY A 130 4.15 4.39 20.36
N ASP A 131 4.45 5.53 19.76
CA ASP A 131 4.11 6.85 20.30
C ASP A 131 2.90 7.44 19.57
N ILE A 132 2.14 8.28 20.26
CA ILE A 132 1.17 9.22 19.69
C ILE A 132 1.64 10.62 20.00
N PHE A 133 1.79 11.43 18.97
CA PHE A 133 2.09 12.86 19.10
C PHE A 133 0.87 13.70 18.74
N LEU A 134 0.60 14.73 19.52
CA LEU A 134 -0.31 15.85 19.18
C LEU A 134 0.55 16.99 18.65
N VAL A 135 0.19 17.50 17.47
CA VAL A 135 1.00 18.46 16.73
C VAL A 135 0.17 19.70 16.44
N GLU A 136 0.63 20.85 16.91
CA GLU A 136 0.08 22.17 16.62
C GLU A 136 0.91 22.86 15.54
N GLY A 137 0.28 23.66 14.66
CA GLY A 137 0.96 24.40 13.60
C GLY A 137 1.40 23.55 12.41
N ALA A 138 0.92 22.29 12.29
CA ALA A 138 1.22 21.44 11.12
C ALA A 138 0.52 21.91 9.84
N PHE A 139 -0.56 22.69 9.97
CA PHE A 139 -1.40 23.14 8.86
C PHE A 139 -1.12 24.58 8.43
N ASP A 140 -0.15 25.26 9.07
CA ASP A 140 0.25 26.62 8.73
C ASP A 140 0.89 26.68 7.34
N ASP A 141 0.81 27.81 6.64
CA ASP A 141 1.43 28.01 5.32
C ASP A 141 2.93 27.73 5.34
N HIS A 142 3.61 28.08 6.43
CA HIS A 142 5.00 27.81 6.72
C HIS A 142 5.12 27.04 8.03
N PRO A 143 4.97 25.69 8.02
CA PRO A 143 4.86 24.91 9.24
C PRO A 143 6.09 25.06 10.16
N GLN A 144 5.84 25.44 11.40
CA GLN A 144 6.79 25.44 12.52
C GLN A 144 6.16 24.70 13.70
N PRO A 145 5.89 23.39 13.54
CA PRO A 145 5.00 22.69 14.44
C PRO A 145 5.61 22.43 15.81
N THR A 146 4.75 22.44 16.83
CA THR A 146 5.06 21.99 18.19
C THR A 146 4.51 20.59 18.39
N TYR A 147 5.35 19.69 18.89
CA TYR A 147 5.02 18.29 19.14
C TYR A 147 4.88 18.02 20.63
N LYS A 148 3.72 17.51 21.05
CA LYS A 148 3.51 16.99 22.40
C LYS A 148 3.29 15.49 22.33
N ARG A 149 4.11 14.68 23.04
CA ARG A 149 3.87 13.24 23.14
C ARG A 149 2.66 13.01 24.04
N PHE A 150 1.58 12.49 23.48
CA PHE A 150 0.34 12.18 24.17
C PHE A 150 0.37 10.80 24.85
N ALA A 151 0.87 9.79 24.14
CA ALA A 151 0.98 8.42 24.62
C ALA A 151 2.28 7.76 24.12
N SER A 152 2.74 6.71 24.82
CA SER A 152 3.89 5.91 24.42
C SER A 152 3.75 4.47 24.92
N GLY A 153 4.62 3.57 24.43
CA GLY A 153 4.62 2.16 24.83
C GLY A 153 3.58 1.31 24.12
N LEU A 154 2.98 1.83 23.03
CA LEU A 154 2.10 1.10 22.15
C LEU A 154 2.89 0.24 21.15
N ASP A 155 2.20 -0.67 20.46
CA ASP A 155 2.81 -1.55 19.46
C ASP A 155 2.35 -1.19 18.04
N GLU A 156 3.24 -0.55 17.26
CA GLU A 156 3.03 -0.16 15.85
C GLU A 156 1.62 0.41 15.54
N VAL A 157 1.39 1.70 15.82
CA VAL A 157 0.10 2.37 15.62
C VAL A 157 -0.20 2.55 14.12
N LEU A 158 -0.78 1.52 13.48
CA LEU A 158 -1.10 1.48 12.05
C LEU A 158 -2.58 1.76 11.75
N GLY A 159 -3.29 2.26 12.73
CA GLY A 159 -4.66 2.75 12.59
C GLY A 159 -5.05 3.57 13.79
N MET A 160 -5.71 4.69 13.52
CA MET A 160 -6.18 5.62 14.54
C MET A 160 -7.46 6.29 14.07
N SER A 161 -8.39 6.49 15.00
CA SER A 161 -9.54 7.38 14.87
C SER A 161 -9.79 8.07 16.20
N PHE A 162 -10.35 9.28 16.15
CA PHE A 162 -10.73 10.05 17.32
C PHE A 162 -12.25 10.27 17.32
N LYS A 163 -12.90 9.92 18.42
CA LYS A 163 -14.34 10.10 18.59
C LYS A 163 -14.68 10.16 20.08
N ASP A 164 -15.62 11.02 20.45
CA ASP A 164 -16.13 11.15 21.82
C ASP A 164 -14.98 11.29 22.85
N ASP A 165 -14.06 12.23 22.58
CA ASP A 165 -12.86 12.55 23.38
C ASP A 165 -11.94 11.34 23.68
N ALA A 166 -11.93 10.37 22.79
CA ALA A 166 -11.09 9.18 22.90
C ALA A 166 -10.42 8.81 21.58
N PHE A 167 -9.19 8.33 21.66
CA PHE A 167 -8.52 7.65 20.57
C PHE A 167 -8.88 6.17 20.56
N TYR A 168 -9.12 5.65 19.35
CA TYR A 168 -9.27 4.23 19.06
C TYR A 168 -8.10 3.81 18.20
N ILE A 169 -7.22 2.96 18.74
CA ILE A 169 -5.92 2.62 18.14
C ILE A 169 -5.93 1.16 17.74
N THR A 170 -5.50 0.87 16.51
CA THR A 170 -5.16 -0.50 16.09
C THR A 170 -3.67 -0.73 16.26
N GLN A 171 -3.33 -1.68 17.10
CA GLN A 171 -2.01 -2.23 17.34
C GLN A 171 -1.88 -3.61 16.69
N GLN A 172 -0.68 -4.21 16.65
CA GLN A 172 -0.51 -5.55 16.06
C GLN A 172 -1.38 -6.62 16.74
N THR A 173 -1.64 -6.49 18.03
CA THR A 173 -2.33 -7.50 18.86
C THR A 173 -3.74 -7.14 19.25
N GLU A 174 -4.13 -5.84 19.18
CA GLU A 174 -5.40 -5.40 19.78
C GLU A 174 -5.92 -4.09 19.20
N VAL A 175 -7.18 -3.79 19.51
CA VAL A 175 -7.74 -2.44 19.47
C VAL A 175 -7.78 -1.89 20.89
N THR A 176 -7.16 -0.71 21.09
CA THR A 176 -7.11 -0.02 22.37
C THR A 176 -7.84 1.30 22.31
N LYS A 177 -8.70 1.57 23.30
CA LYS A 177 -9.27 2.90 23.55
C LYS A 177 -8.38 3.65 24.55
N ILE A 178 -8.02 4.90 24.22
CA ILE A 178 -7.14 5.75 25.03
C ILE A 178 -7.86 7.06 25.33
N THR A 179 -7.85 7.49 26.58
CA THR A 179 -8.46 8.73 27.04
C THR A 179 -7.49 9.56 27.89
N ASP A 180 -7.63 10.87 27.80
CA ASP A 180 -7.10 11.88 28.71
C ASP A 180 -8.27 12.28 29.63
N GLU A 181 -8.26 11.81 30.89
CA GLU A 181 -9.40 12.01 31.82
C GLU A 181 -9.31 13.33 32.56
N ASN A 182 -8.11 13.92 32.67
CA ASN A 182 -7.86 15.15 33.41
C ASN A 182 -7.68 16.38 32.52
N GLY A 183 -7.56 16.22 31.19
CA GLY A 183 -7.44 17.29 30.21
C GLY A 183 -6.06 17.94 30.15
N ASP A 184 -5.00 17.26 30.65
CA ASP A 184 -3.64 17.79 30.62
C ASP A 184 -2.90 17.52 29.31
N GLY A 185 -3.53 16.80 28.37
CA GLY A 185 -3.02 16.44 27.07
C GLY A 185 -2.00 15.29 27.12
N LEU A 186 -2.11 14.44 28.14
CA LEU A 186 -1.43 13.16 28.27
C LEU A 186 -2.46 12.04 28.43
N ALA A 187 -2.13 10.86 27.97
CA ALA A 187 -3.00 9.71 28.12
C ALA A 187 -3.01 9.17 29.55
N ASP A 188 -4.19 9.16 30.20
CA ASP A 188 -4.37 8.63 31.55
C ASP A 188 -4.78 7.16 31.56
N ARG A 189 -5.62 6.77 30.59
CA ARG A 189 -6.24 5.45 30.58
C ARG A 189 -6.12 4.76 29.25
N PHE A 190 -5.70 3.50 29.33
CA PHE A 190 -5.61 2.57 28.22
C PHE A 190 -6.55 1.40 28.48
N ARG A 191 -7.49 1.15 27.57
CA ARG A 191 -8.44 0.06 27.66
C ARG A 191 -8.41 -0.77 26.40
N THR A 192 -7.99 -2.02 26.48
CA THR A 192 -8.17 -3.01 25.42
C THR A 192 -9.66 -3.21 25.15
N LEU A 193 -10.10 -2.96 23.92
CA LEU A 193 -11.44 -3.25 23.46
C LEU A 193 -11.55 -4.67 22.92
N SER A 194 -10.56 -5.12 22.17
CA SER A 194 -10.51 -6.49 21.65
C SER A 194 -9.07 -6.89 21.34
N ASP A 195 -8.74 -8.13 21.73
CA ASP A 195 -7.50 -8.86 21.48
C ASP A 195 -7.79 -10.21 20.80
N ALA A 196 -8.86 -10.29 20.00
CA ALA A 196 -9.37 -11.53 19.45
C ALA A 196 -8.47 -12.22 18.41
N TRP A 197 -7.38 -11.59 18.02
CA TRP A 197 -6.38 -12.14 17.09
C TRP A 197 -5.02 -12.25 17.76
N GLY A 198 -4.21 -13.24 17.34
CA GLY A 198 -2.88 -13.46 17.88
C GLY A 198 -1.77 -12.70 17.10
N PHE A 199 -0.58 -12.75 17.67
CA PHE A 199 0.65 -12.21 17.09
C PHE A 199 1.82 -13.13 17.39
N ARG A 200 2.62 -13.46 16.38
CA ARG A 200 3.79 -14.33 16.51
C ARG A 200 5.03 -13.79 15.82
N ASN A 201 4.88 -13.00 14.78
CA ASN A 201 6.00 -12.45 14.04
C ASN A 201 5.72 -11.06 13.49
N TYR A 202 6.77 -10.30 13.20
CA TYR A 202 6.68 -8.89 12.84
C TYR A 202 5.91 -8.59 11.52
N HIS A 203 5.68 -9.57 10.66
CA HIS A 203 4.87 -9.40 9.45
C HIS A 203 3.35 -9.44 9.70
N GLU A 204 2.93 -9.75 10.91
CA GLU A 204 1.51 -9.83 11.28
C GLU A 204 0.97 -8.44 11.64
N PHE A 205 1.12 -7.49 10.71
CA PHE A 205 0.56 -6.16 10.87
C PHE A 205 -0.96 -6.17 10.97
N ALA A 206 -1.51 -5.16 11.64
CA ALA A 206 -2.94 -4.88 11.73
C ALA A 206 -3.18 -3.43 11.31
N PHE A 207 -3.96 -3.22 10.26
CA PHE A 207 -4.33 -1.89 9.76
C PHE A 207 -5.79 -1.65 10.08
N GLY A 208 -6.09 -0.48 10.66
CA GLY A 208 -7.49 -0.30 11.06
C GLY A 208 -7.85 1.03 11.64
N SER A 209 -8.66 0.93 12.66
CA SER A 209 -9.36 1.99 13.38
C SER A 209 -10.11 2.95 12.47
N LYS A 210 -10.75 2.41 11.42
CA LYS A 210 -11.74 3.15 10.64
C LYS A 210 -13.12 2.85 11.18
N LEU A 211 -13.81 3.89 11.63
CA LEU A 211 -15.16 3.80 12.19
C LEU A 211 -16.20 3.72 11.07
N ASP A 212 -17.17 2.82 11.22
CA ASP A 212 -18.40 2.87 10.43
C ASP A 212 -19.44 3.77 11.11
N PRO A 213 -20.58 4.06 10.44
CA PRO A 213 -21.63 4.91 11.00
C PRO A 213 -22.21 4.38 12.34
N GLU A 214 -22.17 3.08 12.56
CA GLU A 214 -22.61 2.40 13.79
C GLU A 214 -21.56 2.49 14.91
N GLY A 215 -20.35 2.99 14.60
CA GLY A 215 -19.24 3.14 15.53
C GLY A 215 -18.42 1.87 15.70
N ASN A 216 -18.58 0.87 14.84
CA ASN A 216 -17.69 -0.28 14.82
C ASN A 216 -16.35 0.09 14.20
N ILE A 217 -15.29 -0.51 14.72
CA ILE A 217 -13.91 -0.32 14.29
C ILE A 217 -13.54 -1.45 13.31
N TRP A 218 -13.21 -1.08 12.07
CA TRP A 218 -12.77 -2.03 11.06
C TRP A 218 -11.26 -2.24 11.14
N VAL A 219 -10.82 -3.51 11.08
CA VAL A 219 -9.42 -3.92 11.15
C VAL A 219 -9.14 -4.99 10.09
N ALA A 220 -8.10 -4.78 9.28
CA ALA A 220 -7.58 -5.72 8.31
C ALA A 220 -6.26 -6.33 8.81
N LEU A 221 -6.17 -7.64 8.88
CA LEU A 221 -5.08 -8.40 9.49
C LEU A 221 -4.20 -9.07 8.43
N CYS A 222 -2.91 -8.77 8.44
CA CYS A 222 -1.91 -9.44 7.58
C CYS A 222 -1.80 -10.92 7.92
N LEU A 223 -1.51 -11.74 6.90
CA LEU A 223 -1.05 -13.12 7.08
C LEU A 223 0.33 -13.18 7.74
N SER A 224 0.60 -14.24 8.46
CA SER A 224 1.91 -14.60 8.99
C SER A 224 2.90 -14.77 7.84
N LYS A 225 3.97 -13.95 7.81
CA LYS A 225 4.98 -13.93 6.73
C LYS A 225 4.39 -13.83 5.32
N SER A 226 3.15 -13.31 5.20
CA SER A 226 2.42 -13.18 3.94
C SER A 226 2.07 -14.48 3.21
N TYR A 227 2.18 -15.63 3.86
CA TYR A 227 1.92 -16.96 3.29
C TYR A 227 1.02 -17.85 4.12
N GLN A 228 1.03 -17.68 5.45
CA GLN A 228 0.39 -18.58 6.39
C GLN A 228 -0.55 -17.80 7.30
N SER A 229 -1.46 -18.50 7.96
CA SER A 229 -2.33 -17.96 8.98
C SER A 229 -2.10 -18.74 10.27
N ASP A 230 -1.01 -18.39 10.99
CA ASP A 230 -0.55 -19.16 12.15
C ASP A 230 -1.32 -18.80 13.42
N GLU A 231 -1.80 -17.56 13.53
CA GLU A 231 -2.56 -17.04 14.66
C GLU A 231 -4.02 -16.73 14.26
N PRO A 232 -4.96 -16.72 15.21
CA PRO A 232 -6.38 -16.46 14.96
C PRO A 232 -6.63 -15.22 14.10
N PHE A 233 -7.53 -15.36 13.14
CA PHE A 233 -7.97 -14.32 12.20
C PHE A 233 -6.87 -13.63 11.36
N ARG A 234 -5.62 -14.11 11.35
CA ARG A 234 -4.63 -13.60 10.40
C ARG A 234 -5.06 -13.91 8.97
N GLY A 235 -5.11 -12.86 8.16
CA GLY A 235 -5.66 -12.91 6.79
C GLY A 235 -7.17 -12.65 6.71
N TRP A 236 -7.73 -11.98 7.72
CA TRP A 236 -9.14 -11.60 7.80
C TRP A 236 -9.34 -10.10 7.96
N CYS A 237 -10.53 -9.63 7.61
CA CYS A 237 -11.07 -8.38 8.15
C CYS A 237 -12.05 -8.70 9.27
N VAL A 238 -11.94 -7.97 10.36
CA VAL A 238 -12.86 -8.02 11.49
C VAL A 238 -13.43 -6.65 11.81
N LYS A 239 -14.58 -6.60 12.48
CA LYS A 239 -15.12 -5.40 13.12
C LYS A 239 -15.11 -5.59 14.63
N VAL A 240 -14.71 -4.56 15.35
CA VAL A 240 -14.81 -4.49 16.81
C VAL A 240 -15.92 -3.51 17.16
N THR A 241 -16.95 -3.99 17.84
CA THR A 241 -18.08 -3.15 18.26
C THR A 241 -17.67 -2.21 19.40
N PRO A 242 -18.43 -1.13 19.70
CA PRO A 242 -18.11 -0.21 20.79
C PRO A 242 -18.02 -0.87 22.18
N ASP A 243 -18.71 -2.00 22.39
CA ASP A 243 -18.64 -2.80 23.60
C ASP A 243 -17.52 -3.84 23.59
N GLY A 244 -16.76 -3.97 22.49
CA GLY A 244 -15.56 -4.78 22.38
C GLY A 244 -15.75 -6.17 21.75
N LYS A 245 -16.95 -6.48 21.23
CA LYS A 245 -17.19 -7.74 20.53
C LYS A 245 -16.54 -7.73 19.16
N THR A 246 -15.73 -8.75 18.84
CA THR A 246 -15.16 -8.95 17.51
C THR A 246 -16.11 -9.73 16.61
N ILE A 247 -16.34 -9.21 15.41
CA ILE A 247 -17.21 -9.77 14.38
C ILE A 247 -16.37 -10.00 13.11
N PRO A 248 -16.12 -11.25 12.70
CA PRO A 248 -15.49 -11.55 11.42
C PRO A 248 -16.33 -11.01 10.25
N VAL A 249 -15.67 -10.37 9.27
CA VAL A 249 -16.32 -9.76 8.10
C VAL A 249 -16.05 -10.54 6.83
N CYS A 250 -14.78 -10.78 6.52
CA CYS A 250 -14.35 -11.48 5.30
C CYS A 250 -12.97 -12.09 5.50
N SER A 251 -12.63 -13.06 4.66
CA SER A 251 -11.39 -13.83 4.73
C SER A 251 -10.53 -13.64 3.48
N GLY A 252 -9.32 -14.22 3.48
CA GLY A 252 -8.47 -14.27 2.27
C GLY A 252 -7.64 -13.03 2.00
N ILE A 253 -7.52 -12.12 2.95
CA ILE A 253 -6.61 -10.98 2.92
C ILE A 253 -5.17 -11.50 3.06
N ARG A 254 -4.24 -10.99 2.27
CA ARG A 254 -2.84 -11.39 2.33
C ARG A 254 -1.96 -10.38 3.09
N SER A 255 -1.81 -9.21 2.52
CA SER A 255 -0.90 -8.17 3.02
C SER A 255 -1.53 -6.79 2.81
N PRO A 256 -2.54 -6.45 3.63
CA PRO A 256 -3.13 -5.13 3.61
C PRO A 256 -2.11 -4.09 4.06
N CYS A 257 -2.23 -2.85 3.55
CA CYS A 257 -1.47 -1.71 4.02
C CYS A 257 -2.31 -0.43 3.90
N GLY A 258 -3.51 -0.47 4.42
CA GLY A 258 -4.47 0.61 4.42
C GLY A 258 -5.90 0.10 4.33
N ILE A 259 -6.80 0.76 5.03
CA ILE A 259 -8.23 0.49 5.07
C ILE A 259 -8.99 1.82 5.14
N GLY A 260 -10.11 1.92 4.47
CA GLY A 260 -10.95 3.10 4.50
C GLY A 260 -12.15 3.01 3.58
N PRO A 261 -13.10 3.96 3.68
CA PRO A 261 -14.23 4.02 2.77
C PRO A 261 -13.82 4.57 1.40
N ASN A 262 -14.55 4.16 0.35
CA ASN A 262 -14.54 4.84 -0.93
C ASN A 262 -15.45 6.09 -0.91
N GLU A 263 -15.63 6.73 -2.06
CA GLU A 263 -16.49 7.90 -2.23
C GLU A 263 -17.97 7.66 -1.90
N HIS A 264 -18.40 6.40 -1.85
CA HIS A 264 -19.75 5.97 -1.50
C HIS A 264 -19.89 5.48 -0.04
N GLY A 265 -18.84 5.58 0.77
CA GLY A 265 -18.84 5.11 2.15
C GLY A 265 -18.65 3.59 2.31
N VAL A 266 -18.37 2.85 1.23
CA VAL A 266 -18.13 1.42 1.26
C VAL A 266 -16.68 1.14 1.63
N MET A 267 -16.45 0.23 2.59
CA MET A 267 -15.10 -0.08 3.07
C MET A 267 -14.30 -0.88 2.07
N PHE A 268 -13.10 -0.39 1.80
CA PHE A 268 -12.07 -0.98 0.96
C PHE A 268 -10.78 -1.18 1.74
N TYR A 269 -9.87 -1.96 1.17
CA TYR A 269 -8.50 -2.05 1.64
C TYR A 269 -7.51 -2.06 0.47
N ALA A 270 -6.32 -1.57 0.75
CA ALA A 270 -5.19 -1.60 -0.17
C ALA A 270 -4.38 -2.87 0.08
N GLU A 271 -4.07 -3.63 -0.97
CA GLU A 271 -3.33 -4.88 -0.88
C GLU A 271 -2.13 -4.92 -1.81
N SER A 272 -0.97 -5.27 -1.25
CA SER A 272 0.27 -5.43 -2.01
C SER A 272 0.31 -6.73 -2.80
N GLN A 273 1.04 -6.73 -3.94
CA GLN A 273 1.30 -7.93 -4.73
C GLN A 273 1.91 -9.06 -3.89
N GLY A 274 1.54 -10.31 -4.18
CA GLY A 274 2.15 -11.49 -3.56
C GLY A 274 1.45 -12.80 -3.90
N PRO A 275 1.59 -13.84 -3.05
CA PRO A 275 0.84 -15.09 -3.21
C PRO A 275 -0.65 -14.82 -3.30
N TRP A 276 -1.32 -15.44 -4.28
CA TRP A 276 -2.75 -15.32 -4.53
C TRP A 276 -3.25 -13.89 -4.80
N ASN A 277 -2.35 -12.93 -4.94
CA ASN A 277 -2.62 -11.54 -5.29
C ASN A 277 -1.67 -11.06 -6.40
N GLY A 278 -2.11 -11.14 -7.65
CA GLY A 278 -1.25 -10.98 -8.82
C GLY A 278 -0.60 -9.60 -8.99
N SER A 279 -1.24 -8.54 -8.49
CA SER A 279 -0.75 -7.16 -8.50
C SER A 279 -1.26 -6.39 -7.30
N CYS A 280 -0.74 -5.19 -7.05
CA CYS A 280 -1.31 -4.28 -6.07
C CYS A 280 -2.74 -3.91 -6.45
N SER A 281 -3.63 -3.78 -5.48
CA SER A 281 -5.05 -3.54 -5.77
C SER A 281 -5.83 -2.93 -4.60
N LEU A 282 -6.85 -2.15 -4.93
CA LEU A 282 -7.96 -1.87 -4.02
C LEU A 282 -9.02 -2.96 -4.17
N LYS A 283 -9.52 -3.48 -3.05
CA LYS A 283 -10.61 -4.45 -2.99
C LYS A 283 -11.67 -4.01 -2.00
N VAL A 284 -12.92 -4.32 -2.27
CA VAL A 284 -14.01 -4.08 -1.33
C VAL A 284 -13.98 -5.11 -0.20
N LEU A 285 -14.21 -4.67 1.04
CA LEU A 285 -14.39 -5.54 2.20
C LEU A 285 -15.86 -5.99 2.28
N GLU A 286 -16.21 -6.96 1.44
CA GLU A 286 -17.58 -7.47 1.33
C GLU A 286 -17.85 -8.50 2.44
N PRO A 287 -18.92 -8.31 3.26
CA PRO A 287 -19.28 -9.29 4.27
C PRO A 287 -19.53 -10.69 3.69
N GLY A 288 -18.88 -11.72 4.25
CA GLY A 288 -18.91 -13.09 3.72
C GLY A 288 -17.99 -13.32 2.53
N GLY A 289 -17.32 -12.29 2.03
CA GLY A 289 -16.41 -12.38 0.90
C GLY A 289 -15.11 -13.12 1.21
N PHE A 290 -14.50 -13.66 0.15
CA PHE A 290 -13.17 -14.27 0.16
C PHE A 290 -12.23 -13.45 -0.73
N MET A 291 -11.20 -12.82 -0.14
CA MET A 291 -10.30 -11.88 -0.82
C MET A 291 -9.20 -12.57 -1.64
N GLY A 292 -9.11 -13.91 -1.58
CA GLY A 292 -8.31 -14.70 -2.52
C GLY A 292 -7.25 -15.61 -1.90
N HIS A 293 -6.76 -15.40 -0.66
CA HIS A 293 -5.70 -16.23 -0.08
C HIS A 293 -6.25 -17.37 0.80
N PRO A 294 -6.11 -18.68 0.41
CA PRO A 294 -6.76 -19.78 1.11
C PRO A 294 -6.23 -20.06 2.54
N ALA A 295 -5.06 -19.55 2.92
CA ALA A 295 -4.51 -19.78 4.27
C ALA A 295 -5.48 -19.33 5.38
N SER A 296 -6.32 -18.33 5.11
CA SER A 296 -7.35 -17.82 6.04
C SER A 296 -8.47 -18.83 6.33
N PHE A 297 -8.64 -19.88 5.50
CA PHE A 297 -9.69 -20.88 5.68
C PHE A 297 -9.60 -21.65 6.99
N ARG A 298 -8.45 -21.59 7.65
CA ARG A 298 -8.19 -22.20 8.95
C ARG A 298 -9.12 -21.72 10.07
N TRP A 299 -9.61 -20.47 9.99
CA TRP A 299 -10.30 -19.82 11.11
C TRP A 299 -11.82 -19.71 10.96
N TYR A 300 -12.41 -20.35 9.94
CA TYR A 300 -13.87 -20.35 9.79
C TYR A 300 -14.61 -20.99 10.96
N ASP A 301 -13.99 -21.93 11.68
CA ASP A 301 -14.58 -22.52 12.89
C ASP A 301 -14.73 -21.50 14.04
N LEU A 302 -14.01 -20.37 13.99
CA LEU A 302 -14.16 -19.23 14.92
C LEU A 302 -15.07 -18.12 14.36
N ALA A 303 -15.55 -18.24 13.13
CA ALA A 303 -16.36 -17.26 12.43
C ALA A 303 -17.80 -17.79 12.25
N GLU A 304 -18.50 -18.03 13.36
CA GLU A 304 -19.83 -18.66 13.39
C GLU A 304 -20.88 -17.94 12.52
N ASN A 305 -20.67 -16.65 12.23
CA ASN A 305 -21.56 -15.83 11.40
C ASN A 305 -21.29 -15.97 9.89
N LEU A 306 -20.27 -16.73 9.46
CA LEU A 306 -19.85 -16.85 8.07
C LEU A 306 -19.73 -18.31 7.63
N GLU A 307 -20.10 -18.58 6.39
CA GLU A 307 -19.91 -19.90 5.77
C GLU A 307 -18.56 -19.95 5.04
N LYS A 308 -17.79 -21.01 5.28
CA LYS A 308 -16.55 -21.27 4.53
C LYS A 308 -16.86 -21.57 3.07
N PRO A 309 -16.10 -21.00 2.09
CA PRO A 309 -16.21 -21.38 0.70
C PRO A 309 -16.11 -22.91 0.52
N LYS A 310 -17.06 -23.48 -0.21
CA LYS A 310 -17.15 -24.95 -0.40
C LYS A 310 -16.05 -25.50 -1.30
N VAL A 311 -15.41 -24.62 -2.07
CA VAL A 311 -14.40 -24.98 -3.07
C VAL A 311 -13.19 -24.09 -2.89
N GLU A 312 -12.00 -24.69 -2.86
CA GLU A 312 -10.75 -23.94 -2.90
C GLU A 312 -10.41 -23.52 -4.34
N PRO A 313 -9.78 -22.37 -4.53
CA PRO A 313 -9.36 -21.94 -5.86
C PRO A 313 -8.23 -22.80 -6.42
N ASN A 314 -8.20 -22.99 -7.74
CA ASN A 314 -7.10 -23.64 -8.42
C ASN A 314 -5.91 -22.69 -8.60
N THR A 315 -4.70 -23.29 -8.75
CA THR A 315 -3.45 -22.55 -8.98
C THR A 315 -2.52 -23.32 -9.94
N PRO A 316 -1.96 -22.71 -10.99
CA PRO A 316 -2.28 -21.35 -11.47
C PRO A 316 -3.62 -21.28 -12.22
N SER A 317 -4.29 -20.14 -12.18
CA SER A 317 -5.56 -19.90 -12.84
C SER A 317 -5.73 -18.41 -13.24
N ARG A 318 -6.95 -17.98 -13.52
CA ARG A 318 -7.33 -16.58 -13.69
C ARG A 318 -8.37 -16.24 -12.61
N LEU A 319 -8.27 -15.05 -12.02
CA LEU A 319 -9.19 -14.63 -10.95
C LEU A 319 -10.66 -14.76 -11.38
N MET A 320 -10.99 -14.28 -12.58
CA MET A 320 -12.37 -14.35 -13.09
C MET A 320 -12.83 -15.78 -13.42
N THR A 321 -11.90 -16.70 -13.72
CA THR A 321 -12.20 -18.14 -13.87
C THR A 321 -12.54 -18.74 -12.52
N GLU A 322 -11.72 -18.47 -11.50
CA GLU A 322 -11.95 -18.99 -10.16
C GLU A 322 -13.20 -18.40 -9.50
N ARG A 323 -13.53 -17.14 -9.76
CA ARG A 323 -14.77 -16.51 -9.29
C ARG A 323 -16.05 -17.22 -9.76
N ARG A 324 -16.02 -17.91 -10.91
CA ARG A 324 -17.15 -18.73 -11.38
C ARG A 324 -17.32 -20.00 -10.56
N ARG A 325 -16.23 -20.48 -9.93
CA ARG A 325 -16.21 -21.71 -9.10
C ARG A 325 -16.37 -21.40 -7.61
N VAL A 326 -15.67 -20.39 -7.12
CA VAL A 326 -15.68 -19.90 -5.73
C VAL A 326 -16.54 -18.65 -5.70
N LYS A 327 -17.79 -18.76 -5.32
CA LYS A 327 -18.79 -17.68 -5.44
C LYS A 327 -18.49 -16.49 -4.53
N GLU A 328 -17.84 -16.76 -3.41
CA GLU A 328 -17.42 -15.81 -2.40
C GLU A 328 -16.17 -14.99 -2.83
N LEU A 329 -15.47 -15.41 -3.91
CA LEU A 329 -14.24 -14.75 -4.37
C LEU A 329 -14.52 -13.35 -4.90
N VAL A 330 -13.98 -12.36 -4.19
CA VAL A 330 -14.11 -10.93 -4.51
C VAL A 330 -13.02 -10.51 -5.49
N PRO A 331 -13.37 -9.90 -6.64
CA PRO A 331 -12.39 -9.44 -7.61
C PRO A 331 -11.69 -8.14 -7.14
N TYR A 332 -10.57 -7.81 -7.79
CA TYR A 332 -9.95 -6.49 -7.67
C TYR A 332 -10.93 -5.41 -8.16
N ALA A 333 -11.17 -4.38 -7.37
CA ALA A 333 -11.92 -3.21 -7.86
C ALA A 333 -11.00 -2.33 -8.73
N VAL A 334 -9.79 -2.04 -8.26
CA VAL A 334 -8.78 -1.29 -9.01
C VAL A 334 -7.45 -2.01 -8.89
N VAL A 335 -6.87 -2.42 -10.00
CA VAL A 335 -5.51 -2.94 -10.08
C VAL A 335 -4.55 -1.77 -10.32
N PHE A 336 -3.52 -1.69 -9.50
CA PHE A 336 -2.35 -0.83 -9.70
C PHE A 336 -1.25 -1.70 -10.30
N PRO A 337 -1.02 -1.66 -11.62
CA PRO A 337 -0.07 -2.55 -12.27
C PRO A 337 1.31 -2.50 -11.63
N TYR A 338 1.83 -3.69 -11.28
CA TYR A 338 3.05 -3.82 -10.50
C TYR A 338 4.23 -3.13 -11.16
N ILE A 339 4.97 -2.31 -10.39
CA ILE A 339 6.09 -1.44 -10.79
C ILE A 339 5.76 -0.31 -11.77
N LYS A 340 4.68 -0.38 -12.54
CA LYS A 340 4.21 0.71 -13.42
C LYS A 340 3.44 1.78 -12.64
N MET A 341 2.59 1.34 -11.73
CA MET A 341 1.75 2.21 -10.89
C MET A 341 2.00 1.99 -9.41
N GLY A 342 1.90 0.74 -8.93
CA GLY A 342 2.07 0.41 -7.52
C GLY A 342 3.08 -0.71 -7.32
N ARG A 343 3.76 -0.70 -6.18
CA ARG A 343 4.63 -1.79 -5.75
C ARG A 343 4.26 -2.30 -4.37
N SER A 344 3.91 -1.38 -3.47
CA SER A 344 3.41 -1.66 -2.13
C SER A 344 2.45 -0.54 -1.76
N ILE A 345 1.25 -0.55 -2.37
CA ILE A 345 0.24 0.47 -2.10
C ILE A 345 -0.16 0.43 -0.63
N SER A 346 -0.44 1.60 -0.07
CA SER A 346 -0.57 1.79 1.37
C SER A 346 -1.81 2.59 1.76
N GLY A 347 -1.73 3.43 2.79
CA GLY A 347 -2.83 4.27 3.25
C GLY A 347 -3.47 5.08 2.14
N PHE A 348 -4.78 5.21 2.19
CA PHE A 348 -5.54 5.97 1.21
C PHE A 348 -6.66 6.77 1.88
N MET A 349 -7.08 7.85 1.20
CA MET A 349 -8.15 8.73 1.63
C MET A 349 -8.94 9.24 0.44
N VAL A 350 -10.24 9.43 0.62
CA VAL A 350 -11.09 10.10 -0.38
C VAL A 350 -10.99 11.62 -0.20
N ASP A 351 -10.83 12.36 -1.28
CA ASP A 351 -10.94 13.81 -1.26
C ASP A 351 -12.39 14.23 -0.99
N ARG A 352 -12.61 14.85 0.17
CA ARG A 352 -13.87 15.42 0.64
C ARG A 352 -13.72 16.91 0.95
N THR A 353 -12.74 17.55 0.32
CA THR A 353 -12.35 18.94 0.65
C THR A 353 -13.31 19.99 0.07
N GLY A 354 -14.29 19.58 -0.75
CA GLY A 354 -15.18 20.54 -1.44
C GLY A 354 -14.46 21.30 -2.54
N GLY A 355 -13.49 20.67 -3.20
CA GLY A 355 -12.70 21.24 -4.28
C GLY A 355 -11.51 22.10 -3.81
N LYS A 356 -11.19 22.14 -2.52
CA LYS A 356 -10.02 22.86 -2.00
C LYS A 356 -8.71 22.22 -2.41
N PHE A 357 -8.71 20.90 -2.72
CA PHE A 357 -7.54 20.16 -3.22
C PHE A 357 -7.49 20.10 -4.76
N GLY A 358 -8.35 20.87 -5.46
CA GLY A 358 -8.34 20.98 -6.92
C GLY A 358 -9.45 20.17 -7.60
N PRO A 359 -9.24 19.72 -8.87
CA PRO A 359 -10.33 19.21 -9.71
C PRO A 359 -10.74 17.75 -9.41
N PHE A 360 -10.13 17.08 -8.44
CA PHE A 360 -10.26 15.64 -8.22
C PHE A 360 -11.17 15.25 -7.05
N GLU A 361 -12.08 16.12 -6.67
CA GLU A 361 -13.10 15.88 -5.63
C GLU A 361 -13.75 14.49 -5.79
N ASN A 362 -13.94 13.81 -4.66
CA ASN A 362 -14.46 12.44 -4.55
C ASN A 362 -13.57 11.33 -5.16
N GLN A 363 -12.32 11.61 -5.49
CA GLN A 363 -11.36 10.56 -5.87
C GLN A 363 -10.60 10.03 -4.66
N ILE A 364 -10.11 8.81 -4.78
CA ILE A 364 -9.31 8.15 -3.75
C ILE A 364 -7.84 8.47 -4.02
N PHE A 365 -7.14 9.05 -3.05
CA PHE A 365 -5.69 9.27 -3.09
C PHE A 365 -5.00 8.14 -2.34
N VAL A 366 -4.07 7.45 -3.00
CA VAL A 366 -3.44 6.20 -2.52
C VAL A 366 -1.94 6.37 -2.47
N GLY A 367 -1.35 6.19 -1.30
CA GLY A 367 0.10 6.17 -1.13
C GLY A 367 0.74 4.86 -1.62
N ASP A 368 2.03 4.91 -1.95
CA ASP A 368 2.84 3.71 -2.15
C ASP A 368 4.09 3.76 -1.26
N PHE A 369 4.30 2.68 -0.50
CA PHE A 369 5.43 2.57 0.39
C PHE A 369 6.76 2.48 -0.38
N SER A 370 6.84 1.59 -1.36
CA SER A 370 8.12 1.35 -2.06
C SER A 370 8.47 2.43 -3.07
N LEU A 371 7.48 2.96 -3.78
CA LEU A 371 7.71 3.96 -4.83
C LEU A 371 7.77 5.39 -4.30
N SER A 372 7.30 5.63 -3.07
CA SER A 372 7.25 6.97 -2.46
C SER A 372 6.48 7.96 -3.35
N VAL A 373 5.27 7.57 -3.75
CA VAL A 373 4.38 8.32 -4.63
C VAL A 373 2.95 8.33 -4.07
N VAL A 374 2.16 9.29 -4.51
CA VAL A 374 0.70 9.28 -4.38
C VAL A 374 0.08 9.08 -5.76
N MET A 375 -0.89 8.19 -5.83
CA MET A 375 -1.70 7.89 -7.01
C MET A 375 -3.14 8.31 -6.77
N ARG A 376 -3.94 8.44 -7.83
CA ARG A 376 -5.40 8.63 -7.74
C ARG A 376 -6.12 7.37 -8.21
N ALA A 377 -7.30 7.13 -7.66
CA ALA A 377 -8.20 6.09 -8.14
C ALA A 377 -9.65 6.58 -8.14
N THR A 378 -10.42 6.01 -9.06
CA THR A 378 -11.88 6.18 -9.14
C THR A 378 -12.54 4.81 -9.14
N THR A 379 -13.70 4.68 -8.51
CA THR A 379 -14.46 3.44 -8.47
C THR A 379 -15.87 3.63 -9.04
N GLU A 380 -16.43 2.56 -9.59
CA GLU A 380 -17.83 2.49 -9.99
C GLU A 380 -18.38 1.08 -9.78
N LYS A 381 -19.68 0.96 -9.56
CA LYS A 381 -20.34 -0.34 -9.36
C LYS A 381 -21.18 -0.71 -10.58
N ILE A 382 -20.71 -1.69 -11.36
CA ILE A 382 -21.37 -2.18 -12.57
C ILE A 382 -21.91 -3.59 -12.33
N ASN A 383 -23.19 -3.81 -12.63
CA ASN A 383 -23.88 -5.10 -12.43
C ASN A 383 -23.67 -5.69 -11.01
N GLY A 384 -23.55 -4.82 -10.00
CA GLY A 384 -23.31 -5.23 -8.60
C GLY A 384 -21.85 -5.44 -8.24
N VAL A 385 -20.89 -5.30 -9.16
CA VAL A 385 -19.45 -5.52 -8.96
C VAL A 385 -18.70 -4.20 -9.00
N TRP A 386 -17.79 -3.99 -8.03
CA TRP A 386 -16.90 -2.84 -8.00
C TRP A 386 -15.76 -2.99 -9.01
N GLN A 387 -15.48 -1.91 -9.72
CA GLN A 387 -14.39 -1.76 -10.68
C GLN A 387 -13.97 -0.30 -10.79
N GLY A 388 -12.93 0.02 -11.57
CA GLY A 388 -12.51 1.40 -11.72
C GLY A 388 -11.13 1.56 -12.30
N ALA A 389 -10.58 2.76 -12.18
CA ALA A 389 -9.31 3.14 -12.77
C ALA A 389 -8.34 3.73 -11.75
N CYS A 390 -7.04 3.64 -12.05
CA CYS A 390 -6.01 4.39 -11.35
C CYS A 390 -5.19 5.25 -12.31
N TYR A 391 -4.62 6.32 -11.73
CA TYR A 391 -3.88 7.38 -12.43
C TYR A 391 -2.66 7.78 -11.62
N PRO A 392 -1.52 8.15 -12.25
CA PRO A 392 -0.44 8.84 -11.56
C PRO A 392 -0.95 10.16 -10.94
N PHE A 393 -0.23 10.67 -9.94
CA PHE A 393 -0.57 11.96 -9.34
C PHE A 393 0.64 12.76 -8.88
N ARG A 394 1.42 12.24 -7.91
CA ARG A 394 2.56 12.99 -7.35
C ARG A 394 3.71 12.06 -6.97
N GLU A 395 4.86 12.25 -7.59
CA GLU A 395 6.11 11.58 -7.22
C GLU A 395 7.08 12.55 -6.52
N GLY A 396 8.24 12.06 -6.09
CA GLY A 396 9.28 12.86 -5.44
C GLY A 396 9.11 13.03 -3.93
N LEU A 397 8.30 12.18 -3.29
CA LEU A 397 8.17 12.17 -1.83
C LEU A 397 9.39 11.59 -1.13
N ALA A 398 9.66 12.07 0.09
CA ALA A 398 10.94 11.86 0.76
C ALA A 398 11.12 10.49 1.40
N THR A 399 10.04 9.73 1.63
CA THR A 399 10.09 8.41 2.28
C THR A 399 9.00 7.48 1.76
N GLY A 400 8.99 6.24 2.17
CA GLY A 400 7.91 5.30 1.91
C GLY A 400 6.64 5.70 2.65
N LEU A 401 5.49 5.74 1.96
CA LEU A 401 4.23 6.20 2.54
C LEU A 401 3.50 5.06 3.24
N LEU A 402 2.96 5.33 4.43
CA LEU A 402 2.07 4.43 5.17
C LEU A 402 0.71 5.06 5.42
N ALA A 403 0.70 6.36 5.73
CA ALA A 403 -0.49 7.10 6.11
C ALA A 403 -0.68 8.33 5.21
N CYS A 404 -1.95 8.67 5.00
CA CYS A 404 -2.36 9.93 4.39
C CYS A 404 -3.63 10.45 5.07
N GLN A 405 -3.79 11.78 5.11
CA GLN A 405 -4.92 12.45 5.74
C GLN A 405 -5.13 13.83 5.09
N PHE A 406 -6.37 14.17 4.74
CA PHE A 406 -6.70 15.54 4.33
C PHE A 406 -6.77 16.47 5.54
N THR A 407 -6.25 17.68 5.38
CA THR A 407 -6.34 18.74 6.38
C THR A 407 -7.67 19.49 6.29
N PRO A 408 -8.08 20.26 7.31
CA PRO A 408 -9.26 21.14 7.23
C PRO A 408 -9.11 22.23 6.15
N GLN A 409 -7.87 22.62 5.84
CA GLN A 409 -7.55 23.59 4.79
C GLN A 409 -7.72 23.02 3.39
N GLY A 410 -7.68 21.68 3.27
CA GLY A 410 -7.88 20.94 2.02
C GLY A 410 -6.61 20.35 1.42
N ASP A 411 -5.48 20.39 2.13
CA ASP A 411 -4.23 19.80 1.67
C ASP A 411 -4.13 18.33 2.06
N LEU A 412 -3.22 17.57 1.44
CA LEU A 412 -3.01 16.15 1.74
C LEU A 412 -1.70 15.95 2.50
N ILE A 413 -1.78 15.58 3.79
CA ILE A 413 -0.62 15.14 4.58
C ILE A 413 -0.33 13.68 4.26
N VAL A 414 0.95 13.37 4.07
CA VAL A 414 1.49 12.03 3.84
C VAL A 414 2.70 11.79 4.73
N GLY A 415 2.90 10.55 5.13
CA GLY A 415 4.06 10.19 5.97
C GLY A 415 4.29 8.70 6.06
N GLY A 416 5.45 8.34 6.62
CA GLY A 416 5.82 6.95 6.79
C GLY A 416 7.30 6.76 7.09
N THR A 417 7.90 5.71 6.54
CA THR A 417 9.26 5.25 6.88
C THR A 417 9.86 4.42 5.74
N ASN A 418 11.17 4.19 5.79
CA ASN A 418 11.85 3.20 4.96
C ASN A 418 12.13 1.89 5.71
N ARG A 419 11.68 1.75 6.97
CA ARG A 419 11.94 0.57 7.79
C ARG A 419 11.20 -0.66 7.27
N GLY A 420 11.94 -1.72 6.98
CA GLY A 420 11.42 -3.03 6.59
C GLY A 420 11.67 -3.38 5.12
N TRP A 421 11.45 -2.47 4.19
CA TRP A 421 11.62 -2.72 2.74
C TRP A 421 12.29 -1.56 2.04
N PRO A 422 12.94 -1.79 0.88
CA PRO A 422 13.51 -0.72 0.07
C PRO A 422 12.42 0.26 -0.38
N VAL A 423 12.71 1.54 -0.22
CA VAL A 423 11.88 2.65 -0.70
C VAL A 423 12.69 3.54 -1.64
N ARG A 424 12.01 4.30 -2.49
CA ARG A 424 12.62 5.23 -3.44
C ARG A 424 13.02 6.54 -2.76
N GLY A 425 12.19 7.01 -1.81
CA GLY A 425 12.45 8.22 -1.04
C GLY A 425 13.76 8.14 -0.25
N PRO A 426 14.60 9.21 -0.25
CA PRO A 426 15.96 9.16 0.29
C PRO A 426 16.03 9.21 1.82
N ARG A 427 14.93 9.49 2.53
CA ARG A 427 14.92 9.70 3.99
C ARG A 427 14.38 8.48 4.72
N GLU A 428 14.86 8.25 5.93
CA GLU A 428 14.40 7.15 6.79
C GLU A 428 12.94 7.30 7.17
N PHE A 429 12.50 8.52 7.44
CA PHE A 429 11.13 8.90 7.73
C PHE A 429 10.90 10.36 7.35
N ALA A 430 9.67 10.72 7.04
CA ALA A 430 9.26 12.07 6.72
C ALA A 430 7.77 12.25 6.97
N ILE A 431 7.38 13.49 7.23
CA ILE A 431 6.01 13.97 7.17
C ILE A 431 6.00 15.13 6.19
N GLN A 432 5.16 15.05 5.17
CA GLN A 432 5.08 16.05 4.12
C GLN A 432 3.62 16.37 3.83
N ARG A 433 3.37 17.55 3.31
CA ARG A 433 2.06 18.00 2.86
C ARG A 433 2.12 18.28 1.37
N ILE A 434 1.10 17.89 0.65
CA ILE A 434 0.90 18.19 -0.77
C ILE A 434 -0.16 19.27 -0.85
N ASP A 435 0.24 20.46 -1.31
CA ASP A 435 -0.60 21.66 -1.38
C ASP A 435 -0.95 21.97 -2.82
N TRP A 436 -2.24 22.17 -3.12
CA TRP A 436 -2.66 22.61 -4.45
C TRP A 436 -2.32 24.09 -4.67
N THR A 437 -1.72 24.40 -5.81
CA THR A 437 -1.31 25.79 -6.14
C THR A 437 -2.45 26.68 -6.63
N GLY A 438 -3.68 26.16 -6.73
CA GLY A 438 -4.80 26.87 -7.35
C GLY A 438 -4.83 26.78 -8.88
N ILE A 439 -3.82 26.17 -9.50
CA ILE A 439 -3.74 26.00 -10.95
C ILE A 439 -4.26 24.62 -11.32
N VAL A 440 -5.28 24.57 -12.18
CA VAL A 440 -5.82 23.28 -12.66
C VAL A 440 -4.85 22.66 -13.66
N PRO A 441 -4.33 21.42 -13.43
CA PRO A 441 -3.53 20.71 -14.42
C PRO A 441 -4.39 20.28 -15.62
N PHE A 442 -3.79 20.06 -16.79
CA PHE A 442 -4.45 19.31 -17.85
C PHE A 442 -4.22 17.81 -17.62
N GLU A 443 -5.28 17.09 -17.27
CA GLU A 443 -5.23 15.70 -16.79
C GLU A 443 -6.41 14.86 -17.25
N ILE A 444 -6.19 13.55 -17.29
CA ILE A 444 -7.28 12.58 -17.30
C ILE A 444 -7.96 12.65 -15.93
N LYS A 445 -9.18 13.19 -15.88
CA LYS A 445 -9.94 13.29 -14.63
C LYS A 445 -10.53 11.94 -14.23
N GLN A 446 -11.18 11.25 -15.16
CA GLN A 446 -11.89 10.00 -14.88
C GLN A 446 -12.07 9.13 -16.11
N LEU A 447 -12.05 7.81 -15.91
CA LEU A 447 -12.48 6.79 -16.86
C LEU A 447 -13.70 6.06 -16.31
N ASN A 448 -14.73 5.88 -17.14
CA ASN A 448 -15.91 5.06 -16.85
C ASN A 448 -16.15 4.05 -17.98
N ALA A 449 -16.60 2.85 -17.62
CA ALA A 449 -16.98 1.83 -18.60
C ALA A 449 -18.30 2.17 -19.26
N LEU A 450 -18.40 1.89 -20.56
CA LEU A 450 -19.61 1.92 -21.37
C LEU A 450 -19.90 0.52 -21.93
N PRO A 451 -21.13 0.25 -22.41
CA PRO A 451 -21.46 -1.06 -22.99
C PRO A 451 -20.58 -1.48 -24.18
N ASP A 452 -19.97 -0.53 -24.86
CA ASP A 452 -19.14 -0.74 -26.04
C ASP A 452 -17.83 0.07 -26.02
N GLY A 453 -17.33 0.42 -24.84
CA GLY A 453 -16.07 1.16 -24.72
C GLY A 453 -15.91 1.88 -23.41
N PHE A 454 -15.42 3.12 -23.47
CA PHE A 454 -15.14 3.94 -22.29
C PHE A 454 -15.51 5.40 -22.50
N ARG A 455 -15.86 6.09 -21.40
CA ARG A 455 -15.93 7.54 -21.34
C ARG A 455 -14.67 8.03 -20.61
N VAL A 456 -13.94 8.93 -21.26
CA VAL A 456 -12.81 9.65 -20.69
C VAL A 456 -13.24 11.06 -20.37
N THR A 457 -13.05 11.52 -19.14
CA THR A 457 -13.27 12.91 -18.74
C THR A 457 -11.94 13.55 -18.45
N PHE A 458 -11.73 14.77 -18.92
CA PHE A 458 -10.52 15.56 -18.70
C PHE A 458 -10.80 16.74 -17.78
N THR A 459 -9.77 17.31 -17.20
CA THR A 459 -9.87 18.49 -16.31
C THR A 459 -10.01 19.81 -17.09
N LYS A 460 -9.60 19.82 -18.36
CA LYS A 460 -9.69 20.94 -19.31
C LYS A 460 -10.12 20.42 -20.69
N PRO A 461 -10.65 21.31 -21.57
CA PRO A 461 -11.03 20.90 -22.92
C PRO A 461 -9.85 20.34 -23.71
N VAL A 462 -10.11 19.28 -24.47
CA VAL A 462 -9.17 18.70 -25.42
C VAL A 462 -9.28 19.37 -26.79
N ASP A 463 -8.22 19.33 -27.58
CA ASP A 463 -8.24 19.67 -29.01
C ASP A 463 -9.19 18.71 -29.75
N PRO A 464 -10.31 19.19 -30.33
CA PRO A 464 -11.33 18.33 -30.90
C PRO A 464 -10.87 17.58 -32.16
N GLU A 465 -9.91 18.12 -32.92
CA GLU A 465 -9.39 17.44 -34.11
C GLU A 465 -8.55 16.25 -33.71
N LEU A 466 -7.60 16.43 -32.78
CA LEU A 466 -6.76 15.35 -32.28
C LEU A 466 -7.59 14.33 -31.49
N ALA A 467 -8.46 14.79 -30.61
CA ALA A 467 -9.23 13.91 -29.74
C ALA A 467 -10.35 13.13 -30.45
N SER A 468 -10.75 13.51 -31.66
CA SER A 468 -11.69 12.72 -32.48
C SER A 468 -11.02 11.62 -33.30
N GLN A 469 -9.69 11.56 -33.35
CA GLN A 469 -8.95 10.52 -34.05
C GLN A 469 -8.79 9.27 -33.19
N PRO A 470 -9.28 8.07 -33.62
CA PRO A 470 -9.10 6.84 -32.88
C PRO A 470 -7.63 6.51 -32.58
N GLU A 471 -6.73 6.89 -33.48
CA GLU A 471 -5.29 6.67 -33.42
C GLU A 471 -4.61 7.46 -32.27
N SER A 472 -5.27 8.48 -31.74
CA SER A 472 -4.80 9.23 -30.56
C SER A 472 -4.86 8.44 -29.26
N TYR A 473 -5.52 7.27 -29.27
CA TYR A 473 -5.73 6.42 -28.11
C TYR A 473 -5.06 5.06 -28.32
N GLN A 474 -3.97 4.81 -27.61
CA GLN A 474 -3.37 3.48 -27.59
C GLN A 474 -3.97 2.69 -26.42
N LEU A 475 -4.38 1.46 -26.71
CA LEU A 475 -5.03 0.58 -25.74
C LEU A 475 -4.46 -0.83 -25.83
N THR A 476 -3.95 -1.33 -24.72
CA THR A 476 -3.61 -2.74 -24.54
C THR A 476 -4.32 -3.31 -23.33
N THR A 477 -4.51 -4.62 -23.29
CA THR A 477 -5.10 -5.26 -22.12
C THR A 477 -4.32 -6.50 -21.72
N TYR A 478 -4.38 -6.81 -20.43
CA TYR A 478 -3.78 -8.01 -19.84
C TYR A 478 -4.47 -8.35 -18.52
N THR A 479 -4.21 -9.55 -18.03
CA THR A 479 -4.57 -9.95 -16.66
C THR A 479 -3.34 -10.50 -15.95
N HIS A 480 -3.49 -10.87 -14.69
CA HIS A 480 -2.44 -11.47 -13.87
C HIS A 480 -2.79 -12.93 -13.55
N LEU A 481 -1.78 -13.78 -13.47
CA LEU A 481 -1.99 -15.13 -12.97
C LEU A 481 -2.46 -15.08 -11.51
N TYR A 482 -3.56 -15.74 -11.24
CA TYR A 482 -3.99 -16.06 -9.89
C TYR A 482 -3.27 -17.35 -9.46
N ARG A 483 -2.25 -17.23 -8.59
CA ARG A 483 -1.39 -18.35 -8.24
C ARG A 483 -0.85 -18.29 -6.82
N GLN A 484 -0.53 -19.48 -6.27
CA GLN A 484 0.06 -19.63 -4.94
C GLN A 484 1.47 -19.01 -4.84
N GLY A 485 2.25 -19.01 -5.93
CA GLY A 485 3.60 -18.43 -5.95
C GLY A 485 3.58 -16.91 -5.80
N TYR A 486 4.67 -16.35 -5.24
CA TYR A 486 4.82 -14.91 -5.09
C TYR A 486 4.91 -14.21 -6.45
N GLY A 487 4.21 -13.07 -6.57
CA GLY A 487 4.18 -12.26 -7.77
C GLY A 487 3.49 -12.95 -8.95
N SER A 488 3.15 -12.19 -9.95
CA SER A 488 2.48 -12.71 -11.13
C SER A 488 2.94 -11.97 -12.38
N PRO A 489 3.23 -12.67 -13.48
CA PRO A 489 3.42 -12.03 -14.77
C PRO A 489 2.07 -11.49 -15.27
N GLU A 490 2.13 -10.44 -16.06
CA GLU A 490 1.04 -10.04 -16.95
C GLU A 490 0.90 -11.11 -18.03
N VAL A 491 -0.32 -11.55 -18.29
CA VAL A 491 -0.64 -12.62 -19.27
C VAL A 491 -1.89 -12.26 -20.06
N ASP A 492 -2.17 -13.04 -21.11
CA ASP A 492 -3.37 -12.89 -21.96
C ASP A 492 -3.45 -11.49 -22.59
N HIS A 493 -2.30 -10.98 -23.05
CA HIS A 493 -2.23 -9.67 -23.69
C HIS A 493 -3.06 -9.63 -24.97
N THR A 494 -3.85 -8.56 -25.11
CA THR A 494 -4.56 -8.21 -26.33
C THR A 494 -4.44 -6.72 -26.64
N THR A 495 -4.79 -6.33 -27.86
CA THR A 495 -4.80 -4.92 -28.30
C THR A 495 -6.17 -4.61 -28.87
N PRO A 496 -7.17 -4.26 -28.02
CA PRO A 496 -8.48 -3.84 -28.47
C PRO A 496 -8.38 -2.60 -29.36
N ALA A 497 -9.20 -2.54 -30.41
CA ALA A 497 -9.17 -1.43 -31.32
C ALA A 497 -10.13 -0.33 -30.87
N VAL A 498 -9.64 0.90 -30.73
CA VAL A 498 -10.48 2.09 -30.65
C VAL A 498 -10.98 2.37 -32.07
N THR A 499 -12.27 2.22 -32.31
CA THR A 499 -12.85 2.34 -33.65
C THR A 499 -13.56 3.66 -33.89
N ARG A 500 -13.86 4.39 -32.82
CA ARG A 500 -14.47 5.72 -32.87
C ARG A 500 -14.16 6.51 -31.59
N ALA A 501 -13.90 7.79 -31.74
CA ALA A 501 -13.81 8.75 -30.66
C ALA A 501 -14.80 9.90 -30.90
N MET A 502 -15.63 10.23 -29.89
CA MET A 502 -16.63 11.28 -29.97
C MET A 502 -16.41 12.28 -28.85
N VAL A 503 -16.00 13.49 -29.24
CA VAL A 503 -15.74 14.60 -28.32
C VAL A 503 -17.06 15.30 -28.00
N SER A 504 -17.29 15.61 -26.71
CA SER A 504 -18.43 16.43 -26.28
C SER A 504 -18.29 17.88 -26.75
N GLU A 505 -19.39 18.63 -26.80
CA GLU A 505 -19.43 20.01 -27.27
C GLU A 505 -18.52 20.93 -26.42
N ASP A 506 -18.41 20.69 -25.12
CA ASP A 506 -17.54 21.43 -24.21
C ASP A 506 -16.07 20.98 -24.24
N GLY A 507 -15.75 19.94 -25.01
CA GLY A 507 -14.40 19.38 -25.12
C GLY A 507 -13.91 18.62 -23.87
N LEU A 508 -14.72 18.50 -22.81
CA LEU A 508 -14.28 17.91 -21.54
C LEU A 508 -14.40 16.38 -21.51
N THR A 509 -15.16 15.80 -22.42
CA THR A 509 -15.43 14.36 -22.43
C THR A 509 -15.22 13.77 -23.81
N VAL A 510 -14.63 12.57 -23.86
CA VAL A 510 -14.51 11.76 -25.06
C VAL A 510 -15.11 10.39 -24.82
N GLN A 511 -16.04 9.97 -25.68
CA GLN A 511 -16.56 8.61 -25.68
C GLN A 511 -15.80 7.78 -26.72
N LEU A 512 -15.13 6.74 -26.25
CA LEU A 512 -14.36 5.81 -27.07
C LEU A 512 -15.18 4.54 -27.31
N LYS A 513 -15.45 4.21 -28.57
CA LYS A 513 -15.95 2.89 -28.95
C LYS A 513 -14.75 1.96 -29.14
N VAL A 514 -14.80 0.82 -28.47
CA VAL A 514 -13.69 -0.15 -28.42
C VAL A 514 -14.21 -1.53 -28.84
N ASP A 515 -13.61 -2.09 -29.87
CA ASP A 515 -13.87 -3.46 -30.28
C ASP A 515 -12.88 -4.39 -29.58
N GLY A 516 -13.38 -5.47 -28.95
CA GLY A 516 -12.56 -6.45 -28.23
C GLY A 516 -12.35 -6.15 -26.74
N LEU A 517 -13.35 -5.54 -26.06
CA LEU A 517 -13.35 -5.42 -24.59
C LEU A 517 -13.23 -6.79 -23.93
N VAL A 518 -12.37 -6.91 -22.92
CA VAL A 518 -12.11 -8.18 -22.21
C VAL A 518 -12.40 -8.03 -20.72
N GLN A 519 -13.41 -8.75 -20.22
CA GLN A 519 -13.72 -8.81 -18.79
C GLN A 519 -12.59 -9.49 -17.99
N GLY A 520 -12.30 -8.96 -16.80
CA GLY A 520 -11.23 -9.45 -15.91
C GLY A 520 -9.84 -8.99 -16.30
N HIS A 521 -9.74 -8.08 -17.28
CA HIS A 521 -8.48 -7.48 -17.69
C HIS A 521 -8.32 -6.05 -17.16
N VAL A 522 -7.06 -5.65 -17.01
CA VAL A 522 -6.65 -4.27 -16.93
C VAL A 522 -6.59 -3.73 -18.36
N HIS A 523 -7.25 -2.61 -18.61
CA HIS A 523 -7.17 -1.85 -19.86
C HIS A 523 -6.17 -0.71 -19.64
N ASP A 524 -4.99 -0.83 -20.26
CA ASP A 524 -3.85 0.07 -20.14
C ASP A 524 -3.89 1.08 -21.29
N PHE A 525 -4.26 2.31 -20.98
CA PHE A 525 -4.41 3.41 -21.90
C PHE A 525 -3.17 4.28 -21.96
N ASP A 526 -2.80 4.70 -23.18
CA ASP A 526 -1.84 5.77 -23.43
C ASP A 526 -2.49 6.89 -24.25
N PHE A 527 -2.55 8.09 -23.68
CA PHE A 527 -3.13 9.31 -24.24
C PHE A 527 -2.05 10.30 -24.72
N GLN A 528 -0.86 9.81 -25.06
CA GLN A 528 0.28 10.67 -25.40
C GLN A 528 0.01 11.67 -26.53
N ALA A 529 -0.92 11.37 -27.45
CA ALA A 529 -1.29 12.25 -28.55
C ALA A 529 -2.25 13.39 -28.17
N ILE A 530 -2.96 13.27 -27.04
CA ILE A 530 -4.00 14.23 -26.62
C ILE A 530 -3.37 15.55 -26.18
N ARG A 531 -4.00 16.67 -26.59
CA ARG A 531 -3.58 18.06 -26.32
C ARG A 531 -4.77 18.93 -25.92
N GLU A 532 -4.48 20.04 -25.21
CA GLU A 532 -5.38 21.19 -25.13
C GLU A 532 -5.45 21.92 -26.50
N PRO A 533 -6.48 22.73 -26.79
CA PRO A 533 -6.58 23.49 -28.04
C PRO A 533 -5.39 24.44 -28.30
N ASN A 534 -4.68 24.86 -27.26
CA ASN A 534 -3.48 25.67 -27.32
C ASN A 534 -2.17 24.87 -27.50
N GLY A 535 -2.27 23.53 -27.63
CA GLY A 535 -1.15 22.60 -27.77
C GLY A 535 -0.58 22.08 -26.44
N GLY A 536 -1.16 22.45 -25.30
CA GLY A 536 -0.76 21.96 -23.97
C GLY A 536 -0.86 20.44 -23.88
N LYS A 537 0.10 19.82 -23.17
CA LYS A 537 0.17 18.35 -22.99
C LYS A 537 -0.48 17.94 -21.67
N LEU A 538 -0.99 16.73 -21.61
CA LEU A 538 -1.34 16.08 -20.35
C LEU A 538 -0.09 16.00 -19.45
N VAL A 539 -0.27 16.23 -18.14
CA VAL A 539 0.81 16.00 -17.15
C VAL A 539 1.12 14.51 -17.11
N HIS A 540 0.07 13.67 -17.03
CA HIS A 540 0.18 12.23 -17.11
C HIS A 540 -0.63 11.67 -18.28
N THR A 541 0.01 10.83 -19.08
CA THR A 541 -0.60 10.26 -20.29
C THR A 541 -1.15 8.85 -20.08
N ARG A 542 -0.94 8.24 -18.91
CA ARG A 542 -1.34 6.86 -18.63
C ARG A 542 -2.53 6.79 -17.68
N ALA A 543 -3.40 5.82 -17.95
CA ALA A 543 -4.47 5.41 -17.05
C ALA A 543 -4.74 3.91 -17.20
N TYR A 544 -5.13 3.26 -16.11
CA TYR A 544 -5.33 1.82 -16.06
C TYR A 544 -6.71 1.51 -15.51
N TYR A 545 -7.59 0.95 -16.34
CA TYR A 545 -8.94 0.59 -15.94
C TYR A 545 -9.08 -0.92 -15.73
N THR A 546 -9.57 -1.32 -14.56
CA THR A 546 -9.89 -2.73 -14.23
C THR A 546 -11.33 -3.01 -14.66
N LEU A 547 -11.55 -3.78 -15.72
CA LEU A 547 -12.88 -4.07 -16.27
C LEU A 547 -13.37 -5.45 -15.79
N ASN A 548 -14.12 -5.49 -14.70
CA ASN A 548 -14.73 -6.73 -14.19
C ASN A 548 -16.03 -7.07 -14.89
N GLU A 549 -16.87 -6.05 -15.17
CA GLU A 549 -18.18 -6.17 -15.76
C GLU A 549 -18.35 -5.14 -16.88
N ILE A 550 -18.94 -5.55 -18.00
CA ILE A 550 -19.35 -4.63 -19.06
C ILE A 550 -20.76 -4.14 -18.74
N PRO A 551 -21.01 -2.80 -18.72
CA PRO A 551 -22.36 -2.26 -18.50
C PRO A 551 -23.35 -2.80 -19.51
N LYS A 552 -24.58 -3.11 -19.07
CA LYS A 552 -25.67 -3.52 -19.96
C LYS A 552 -26.17 -2.33 -20.80
N ARG A 553 -26.55 -2.58 -22.04
CA ARG A 553 -27.26 -1.56 -22.83
C ARG A 553 -28.64 -1.30 -22.23
N PRO A 554 -29.20 -0.08 -22.34
CA PRO A 554 -30.54 0.21 -21.83
C PRO A 554 -31.64 -0.71 -22.44
N SER A 555 -31.46 -1.16 -23.69
CA SER A 555 -32.34 -2.14 -24.36
C SER A 555 -32.32 -3.52 -23.70
N ASP A 556 -31.22 -3.93 -23.07
CA ASP A 556 -31.07 -5.26 -22.49
C ASP A 556 -31.69 -5.35 -21.08
N ALA A 557 -31.91 -4.18 -20.43
CA ALA A 557 -32.57 -4.09 -19.14
C ALA A 557 -34.10 -4.33 -19.19
N THR A 558 -34.70 -4.20 -20.36
CA THR A 558 -36.15 -4.42 -20.58
C THR A 558 -36.49 -5.87 -20.97
N ALA A 559 -35.50 -6.66 -21.38
CA ALA A 559 -35.70 -8.07 -21.80
C ALA A 559 -35.63 -9.10 -20.67
N SER A 560 -35.30 -8.68 -19.44
CA SER A 560 -35.09 -9.57 -18.26
C SER A 560 -36.17 -9.39 -17.16
N LYS A 561 -37.33 -8.81 -17.47
CA LYS A 561 -38.48 -8.74 -16.55
C LYS A 561 -39.56 -9.77 -16.93
#